data_04b20ac0e37a06fcc3f30bdbb0ecc62e
#
_entry.id   04b20ac0e37a06fcc3f30bdbb0ecc62e
#
_cell.length_a   1.000
_cell.length_b   1.000
_cell.length_c   1.000
_cell.angle_alpha   90.00
_cell.angle_beta   90.00
_cell.angle_gamma   90.00
#
_symmetry.space_group_name_H-M   'P 1'
#
loop_
_entity.id
_entity.type
_entity.pdbx_description
1 polymer ?
#
loop_
_entity_poly.entity_id
_entity_poly.type
_entity_poly.pdbx_seq_one_letter_code
_entity_poly.pdbx_strand_id
1 'polypeptide(L)'
;MALDKAMNTARFGARKAKEVYAVEGLSGVMRRTRAWRRKQRAAAAAAPTLPHGPLPQRPTWHQHVLCVAERSLPQCYHYRVQQKRETCAHLGIPFDDVGLDDLGEVLTRMQLASMVIVYRLPGGPALDRVLDEARRLRIPVVYEVDDLVYRRDVTAANPNLD
;
A
#
# COMPACT_ATOMS: atom_id res chain seq x y z
N MET A 1 -10.41 5.08 17.09
CA MET A 1 -9.69 5.01 15.79
C MET A 1 -9.23 3.61 15.39
N ALA A 2 -8.53 2.83 16.22
CA ALA A 2 -8.12 1.46 15.85
C ALA A 2 -9.28 0.47 15.72
N LEU A 3 -10.27 0.54 16.61
CA LEU A 3 -11.46 -0.32 16.59
C LEU A 3 -12.33 -0.10 15.33
N ASP A 4 -12.51 1.16 14.90
CA ASP A 4 -13.31 1.47 13.71
C ASP A 4 -12.65 0.95 12.42
N LYS A 5 -11.31 0.99 12.35
CA LYS A 5 -10.53 0.47 11.23
C LYS A 5 -10.67 -1.06 11.15
N ALA A 6 -10.57 -1.75 12.28
CA ALA A 6 -10.76 -3.20 12.34
C ALA A 6 -12.18 -3.62 11.95
N MET A 7 -13.20 -2.89 12.39
CA MET A 7 -14.60 -3.15 12.03
C MET A 7 -14.88 -2.91 10.55
N ASN A 8 -14.29 -1.87 9.92
CA ASN A 8 -14.47 -1.60 8.50
C ASN A 8 -13.80 -2.65 7.61
N THR A 9 -12.60 -3.09 7.96
CA THR A 9 -11.91 -4.18 7.25
C THR A 9 -12.67 -5.50 7.34
N ALA A 10 -13.22 -5.81 8.52
CA ALA A 10 -14.04 -7.01 8.73
C ALA A 10 -15.34 -6.97 7.92
N ARG A 11 -15.99 -5.81 7.81
CA ARG A 11 -17.24 -5.63 7.04
C ARG A 11 -17.03 -5.73 5.53
N PHE A 12 -15.95 -5.17 5.00
CA PHE A 12 -15.59 -5.31 3.58
C PHE A 12 -15.26 -6.77 3.24
N GLY A 13 -14.49 -7.44 4.08
CA GLY A 13 -14.22 -8.87 3.93
C GLY A 13 -15.48 -9.73 3.95
N ALA A 14 -16.46 -9.40 4.81
CA ALA A 14 -17.73 -10.10 4.91
C ALA A 14 -18.62 -9.93 3.67
N ARG A 15 -18.66 -8.74 3.06
CA ARG A 15 -19.43 -8.50 1.81
C ARG A 15 -18.84 -9.32 0.67
N LYS A 16 -17.53 -9.23 0.45
CA LYS A 16 -16.85 -9.98 -0.62
C LYS A 16 -16.95 -11.49 -0.42
N ALA A 17 -16.94 -11.95 0.83
CA ALA A 17 -17.20 -13.34 1.17
C ALA A 17 -18.62 -13.78 0.81
N LYS A 18 -19.65 -12.93 1.00
CA LYS A 18 -21.03 -13.21 0.60
C LYS A 18 -21.17 -13.34 -0.93
N GLU A 19 -20.54 -12.47 -1.70
CA GLU A 19 -20.56 -12.53 -3.17
C GLU A 19 -19.92 -13.81 -3.70
N VAL A 20 -18.74 -14.15 -3.18
CA VAL A 20 -18.06 -15.40 -3.51
C VAL A 20 -18.88 -16.62 -3.06
N TYR A 21 -19.52 -16.54 -1.89
CA TYR A 21 -20.38 -17.60 -1.39
C TYR A 21 -21.59 -17.83 -2.31
N ALA A 22 -22.20 -16.76 -2.82
CA ALA A 22 -23.34 -16.87 -3.72
C ALA A 22 -22.98 -17.57 -5.05
N VAL A 23 -21.75 -17.43 -5.53
CA VAL A 23 -21.31 -18.01 -6.83
C VAL A 23 -20.59 -19.35 -6.66
N GLU A 24 -19.72 -19.48 -5.65
CA GLU A 24 -18.80 -20.62 -5.49
C GLU A 24 -19.06 -21.45 -4.21
N GLY A 25 -20.04 -21.05 -3.40
CA GLY A 25 -20.34 -21.68 -2.12
C GLY A 25 -19.23 -21.49 -1.06
N LEU A 26 -19.38 -22.17 0.07
CA LEU A 26 -18.46 -22.09 1.21
C LEU A 26 -17.03 -22.51 0.83
N SER A 27 -16.88 -23.51 -0.03
CA SER A 27 -15.58 -24.00 -0.50
C SER A 27 -14.81 -22.95 -1.29
N GLY A 28 -15.50 -22.14 -2.12
CA GLY A 28 -14.91 -21.03 -2.85
C GLY A 28 -14.39 -19.92 -1.93
N VAL A 29 -15.19 -19.54 -0.94
CA VAL A 29 -14.78 -18.55 0.07
C VAL A 29 -13.53 -19.03 0.82
N MET A 30 -13.54 -20.27 1.29
CA MET A 30 -12.42 -20.84 2.04
C MET A 30 -11.13 -20.93 1.18
N ARG A 31 -11.27 -21.34 -0.09
CA ARG A 31 -10.14 -21.42 -1.03
C ARG A 31 -9.51 -20.05 -1.27
N ARG A 32 -10.32 -19.02 -1.58
CA ARG A 32 -9.84 -17.66 -1.84
C ARG A 32 -9.21 -17.03 -0.58
N THR A 33 -9.83 -17.22 0.57
CA THR A 33 -9.27 -16.73 1.85
C THR A 33 -7.94 -17.39 2.18
N ARG A 34 -7.82 -18.71 1.97
CA ARG A 34 -6.54 -19.42 2.17
C ARG A 34 -5.47 -18.96 1.19
N ALA A 35 -5.81 -18.79 -0.10
CA ALA A 35 -4.89 -18.31 -1.13
C ALA A 35 -4.41 -16.90 -0.82
N TRP A 36 -5.31 -16.00 -0.42
CA TRP A 36 -4.98 -14.64 -0.01
C TRP A 36 -4.06 -14.63 1.22
N ARG A 37 -4.40 -15.36 2.28
CA ARG A 37 -3.56 -15.47 3.49
C ARG A 37 -2.18 -16.06 3.18
N ARG A 38 -2.11 -17.05 2.29
CA ARG A 38 -0.84 -17.64 1.86
C ARG A 38 0.01 -16.61 1.10
N LYS A 39 -0.59 -15.85 0.17
CA LYS A 39 0.12 -14.79 -0.56
C LYS A 39 0.65 -13.71 0.39
N GLN A 40 -0.16 -13.26 1.35
CA GLN A 40 0.25 -12.26 2.36
C GLN A 40 1.38 -12.78 3.26
N ARG A 41 1.29 -14.03 3.72
CA ARG A 41 2.34 -14.65 4.53
C ARG A 41 3.64 -14.84 3.75
N ALA A 42 3.55 -15.25 2.49
CA ALA A 42 4.71 -15.40 1.62
C ALA A 42 5.40 -14.04 1.37
N ALA A 43 4.62 -12.99 1.08
CA ALA A 43 5.15 -11.64 0.93
C ALA A 43 5.82 -11.12 2.22
N ALA A 44 5.19 -11.33 3.37
CA ALA A 44 5.78 -10.94 4.66
C ALA A 44 7.02 -11.75 5.04
N ALA A 45 7.07 -13.04 4.69
CA ALA A 45 8.21 -13.91 4.97
C ALA A 45 9.38 -13.70 3.99
N ALA A 46 9.09 -13.34 2.75
CA ALA A 46 10.11 -13.05 1.73
C ALA A 46 10.76 -11.67 1.92
N ALA A 47 10.16 -10.80 2.77
CA ALA A 47 10.75 -9.50 3.05
C ALA A 47 12.09 -9.69 3.78
N PRO A 48 13.18 -9.08 3.30
CA PRO A 48 14.46 -9.15 3.99
C PRO A 48 14.32 -8.63 5.42
N THR A 49 14.91 -9.34 6.37
CA THR A 49 15.08 -8.84 7.73
C THR A 49 16.15 -7.76 7.67
N LEU A 50 15.72 -6.52 7.61
CA LEU A 50 16.67 -5.41 7.63
C LEU A 50 17.38 -5.39 8.98
N PRO A 51 18.70 -5.20 8.99
CA PRO A 51 19.46 -5.17 10.23
C PRO A 51 18.95 -4.02 11.10
N HIS A 52 18.68 -4.30 12.38
CA HIS A 52 18.37 -3.30 13.40
C HIS A 52 19.64 -2.55 13.83
N GLY A 53 20.37 -2.01 12.85
CA GLY A 53 21.52 -1.15 13.11
C GLY A 53 21.12 0.27 13.53
N PRO A 54 22.09 1.10 13.93
CA PRO A 54 21.82 2.51 14.15
C PRO A 54 21.19 3.13 12.92
N LEU A 55 20.23 4.04 13.13
CA LEU A 55 19.56 4.73 12.03
C LEU A 55 20.59 5.44 11.16
N PRO A 56 20.48 5.32 9.82
CA PRO A 56 21.37 6.07 8.95
C PRO A 56 21.24 7.55 9.26
N GLN A 57 22.36 8.22 9.49
CA GLN A 57 22.37 9.68 9.61
C GLN A 57 22.12 10.24 8.20
N ARG A 58 20.94 10.81 8.02
CA ARG A 58 20.58 11.44 6.75
C ARG A 58 21.01 12.91 6.80
N PRO A 59 21.68 13.39 5.76
CA PRO A 59 21.91 14.83 5.63
C PRO A 59 20.56 15.56 5.64
N THR A 60 20.46 16.69 6.32
CA THR A 60 19.24 17.49 6.42
C THR A 60 18.72 18.01 5.07
N TRP A 61 19.59 18.04 4.06
CA TRP A 61 19.29 18.43 2.68
C TRP A 61 18.98 17.24 1.75
N HIS A 62 19.02 16.01 2.28
CA HIS A 62 18.70 14.83 1.47
C HIS A 62 17.21 14.82 1.14
N GLN A 63 16.91 14.86 -0.14
CA GLN A 63 15.55 14.77 -0.66
C GLN A 63 15.46 13.57 -1.60
N HIS A 64 14.64 12.60 -1.26
CA HIS A 64 14.36 11.44 -2.11
C HIS A 64 12.95 10.96 -1.80
N VAL A 65 12.07 10.93 -2.78
CA VAL A 65 10.69 10.51 -2.64
C VAL A 65 10.55 9.07 -3.12
N LEU A 66 9.99 8.21 -2.26
CA LEU A 66 9.58 6.87 -2.64
C LEU A 66 8.05 6.80 -2.71
N CYS A 67 7.50 6.39 -3.85
CA CYS A 67 6.09 6.13 -4.02
C CYS A 67 5.83 4.62 -4.03
N VAL A 68 5.09 4.11 -3.04
CA VAL A 68 4.60 2.73 -3.03
C VAL A 68 3.19 2.74 -3.61
N ALA A 69 3.04 2.23 -4.83
CA ALA A 69 1.86 2.50 -5.64
C ALA A 69 1.11 1.25 -6.09
N GLU A 70 -0.23 1.39 -6.17
CA GLU A 70 -1.07 0.51 -6.97
C GLU A 70 -0.82 0.80 -8.46
N ARG A 71 -0.49 -0.25 -9.24
CA ARG A 71 -0.09 -0.14 -10.65
C ARG A 71 -1.08 -0.76 -11.63
N SER A 72 -2.14 -1.40 -11.14
CA SER A 72 -3.07 -2.14 -12.02
C SER A 72 -3.97 -1.25 -12.87
N LEU A 73 -4.09 0.05 -12.52
CA LEU A 73 -4.91 1.03 -13.24
C LEU A 73 -4.02 2.05 -13.95
N PRO A 74 -3.72 1.87 -15.26
CA PRO A 74 -2.76 2.69 -15.98
C PRO A 74 -3.09 4.18 -15.96
N GLN A 75 -4.37 4.56 -16.08
CA GLN A 75 -4.79 5.95 -16.06
C GLN A 75 -4.50 6.61 -14.70
N CYS A 76 -4.91 5.97 -13.61
CA CYS A 76 -4.65 6.50 -12.27
C CYS A 76 -3.15 6.56 -11.98
N TYR A 77 -2.38 5.55 -12.40
CA TYR A 77 -0.94 5.54 -12.27
C TYR A 77 -0.29 6.70 -13.03
N HIS A 78 -0.74 6.98 -14.26
CA HIS A 78 -0.24 8.10 -15.04
C HIS A 78 -0.43 9.43 -14.31
N TYR A 79 -1.64 9.76 -13.88
CA TYR A 79 -1.92 11.05 -13.25
C TYR A 79 -1.36 11.19 -11.82
N ARG A 80 -1.23 10.10 -11.09
CA ARG A 80 -0.89 10.16 -9.67
C ARG A 80 0.56 9.79 -9.36
N VAL A 81 1.21 9.03 -10.23
CA VAL A 81 2.59 8.60 -10.03
C VAL A 81 3.52 9.23 -11.05
N GLN A 82 3.23 9.07 -12.36
CA GLN A 82 4.12 9.57 -13.40
C GLN A 82 4.23 11.09 -13.39
N GLN A 83 3.13 11.83 -13.24
CA GLN A 83 3.19 13.30 -13.14
C GLN A 83 3.98 13.78 -11.92
N LYS A 84 3.90 13.06 -10.77
CA LYS A 84 4.77 13.38 -9.61
C LYS A 84 6.24 13.13 -9.92
N ARG A 85 6.56 12.04 -10.62
CA ARG A 85 7.92 11.76 -11.06
C ARG A 85 8.45 12.88 -11.96
N GLU A 86 7.66 13.32 -12.93
CA GLU A 86 8.02 14.43 -13.83
C GLU A 86 8.23 15.73 -13.05
N THR A 87 7.34 16.03 -12.10
CA THR A 87 7.48 17.21 -11.22
C THR A 87 8.74 17.12 -10.37
N CYS A 88 9.02 15.97 -9.75
CA CYS A 88 10.22 15.76 -8.97
C CYS A 88 11.49 15.88 -9.84
N ALA A 89 11.46 15.31 -11.05
CA ALA A 89 12.58 15.44 -11.99
C ALA A 89 12.85 16.90 -12.38
N HIS A 90 11.79 17.68 -12.62
CA HIS A 90 11.92 19.12 -12.90
C HIS A 90 12.52 19.90 -11.73
N LEU A 91 12.25 19.47 -10.50
CA LEU A 91 12.80 20.06 -9.28
C LEU A 91 14.16 19.48 -8.87
N GLY A 92 14.72 18.54 -9.62
CA GLY A 92 15.96 17.84 -9.28
C GLY A 92 15.84 16.92 -8.05
N ILE A 93 14.63 16.47 -7.71
CA ILE A 93 14.37 15.59 -6.58
C ILE A 93 14.32 14.13 -7.09
N PRO A 94 15.19 13.23 -6.61
CA PRO A 94 15.09 11.81 -6.90
C PRO A 94 13.73 11.24 -6.51
N PHE A 95 13.12 10.48 -7.41
CA PHE A 95 11.81 9.87 -7.22
C PHE A 95 11.82 8.44 -7.73
N ASP A 96 11.51 7.50 -6.84
CA ASP A 96 11.29 6.10 -7.16
C ASP A 96 9.84 5.71 -6.96
N ASP A 97 9.35 4.75 -7.76
CA ASP A 97 8.10 4.08 -7.50
C ASP A 97 8.26 2.56 -7.56
N VAL A 98 7.62 1.90 -6.62
CA VAL A 98 7.66 0.44 -6.46
C VAL A 98 6.25 -0.07 -6.14
N GLY A 99 5.89 -1.23 -6.69
CA GLY A 99 4.65 -1.93 -6.30
C GLY A 99 4.81 -2.61 -4.95
N LEU A 100 3.72 -2.72 -4.19
CA LEU A 100 3.74 -3.41 -2.89
C LEU A 100 3.93 -4.94 -3.03
N ASP A 101 3.79 -5.48 -4.23
CA ASP A 101 4.09 -6.88 -4.55
C ASP A 101 5.58 -7.21 -4.42
N ASP A 102 6.46 -6.21 -4.56
CA ASP A 102 7.90 -6.31 -4.25
C ASP A 102 8.24 -5.60 -2.93
N LEU A 103 7.78 -6.18 -1.83
CA LEU A 103 8.03 -5.63 -0.50
C LEU A 103 9.53 -5.52 -0.17
N GLY A 104 10.35 -6.43 -0.69
CA GLY A 104 11.80 -6.41 -0.49
C GLY A 104 12.43 -5.15 -1.07
N GLU A 105 12.09 -4.83 -2.30
CA GLU A 105 12.55 -3.62 -2.98
C GLU A 105 12.04 -2.36 -2.28
N VAL A 106 10.76 -2.35 -1.86
CA VAL A 106 10.20 -1.22 -1.09
C VAL A 106 11.05 -0.95 0.15
N LEU A 107 11.30 -1.96 0.99
CA LEU A 107 12.06 -1.81 2.23
C LEU A 107 13.51 -1.40 1.99
N THR A 108 14.11 -1.86 0.90
CA THR A 108 15.47 -1.47 0.50
C THR A 108 15.53 0.00 0.10
N ARG A 109 14.59 0.48 -0.75
CA ARG A 109 14.56 1.88 -1.19
C ARG A 109 14.18 2.84 -0.07
N MET A 110 13.39 2.41 0.90
CA MET A 110 13.08 3.21 2.08
C MET A 110 14.33 3.66 2.84
N GLN A 111 15.44 2.93 2.78
CA GLN A 111 16.69 3.36 3.43
C GLN A 111 17.24 4.67 2.87
N LEU A 112 16.92 4.97 1.62
CA LEU A 112 17.33 6.20 0.93
C LEU A 112 16.23 7.26 0.90
N ALA A 113 14.97 6.90 1.14
CA ALA A 113 13.85 7.83 1.04
C ALA A 113 13.81 8.83 2.20
N SER A 114 13.52 10.08 1.90
CA SER A 114 13.22 11.14 2.88
C SER A 114 11.72 11.30 3.12
N MET A 115 10.89 10.80 2.19
CA MET A 115 9.43 10.76 2.27
C MET A 115 8.91 9.52 1.55
N VAL A 116 7.86 8.92 2.09
CA VAL A 116 7.14 7.81 1.44
C VAL A 116 5.72 8.26 1.10
N ILE A 117 5.34 8.10 -0.15
CA ILE A 117 3.96 8.26 -0.59
C ILE A 117 3.36 6.86 -0.77
N VAL A 118 2.26 6.58 -0.09
CA VAL A 118 1.49 5.35 -0.26
C VAL A 118 0.27 5.69 -1.10
N TYR A 119 0.26 5.23 -2.35
CA TYR A 119 -0.82 5.54 -3.26
C TYR A 119 -1.75 4.35 -3.44
N ARG A 120 -3.01 4.52 -3.03
CA ARG A 120 -4.16 3.63 -3.28
C ARG A 120 -3.93 2.16 -2.89
N LEU A 121 -3.17 1.90 -1.86
CA LEU A 121 -2.90 0.53 -1.40
C LEU A 121 -3.90 0.12 -0.33
N PRO A 122 -4.44 -1.11 -0.41
CA PRO A 122 -5.30 -1.64 0.65
C PRO A 122 -4.49 -1.92 1.92
N GLY A 123 -5.14 -1.76 3.08
CA GLY A 123 -4.55 -2.17 4.35
C GLY A 123 -4.25 -3.67 4.38
N GLY A 124 -3.17 -4.05 5.05
CA GLY A 124 -2.79 -5.46 5.22
C GLY A 124 -1.34 -5.60 5.68
N PRO A 125 -0.90 -6.85 5.97
CA PRO A 125 0.41 -7.11 6.58
C PRO A 125 1.60 -6.53 5.81
N ALA A 126 1.55 -6.49 4.49
CA ALA A 126 2.63 -5.92 3.68
C ALA A 126 2.70 -4.39 3.86
N LEU A 127 1.56 -3.70 3.81
CA LEU A 127 1.52 -2.25 4.07
C LEU A 127 1.87 -1.94 5.53
N ASP A 128 1.43 -2.76 6.49
CA ASP A 128 1.78 -2.59 7.91
C ASP A 128 3.30 -2.64 8.10
N ARG A 129 4.01 -3.55 7.40
CA ARG A 129 5.48 -3.61 7.40
C ARG A 129 6.13 -2.34 6.85
N VAL A 130 5.60 -1.78 5.77
CA VAL A 130 6.08 -0.49 5.22
C VAL A 130 5.89 0.65 6.23
N LEU A 131 4.73 0.70 6.88
CA LEU A 131 4.44 1.74 7.88
C LEU A 131 5.30 1.60 9.13
N ASP A 132 5.56 0.37 9.58
CA ASP A 132 6.43 0.12 10.73
C ASP A 132 7.88 0.50 10.42
N GLU A 133 8.35 0.16 9.22
CA GLU A 133 9.69 0.58 8.77
C GLU A 133 9.80 2.09 8.62
N ALA A 134 8.79 2.76 8.08
CA ALA A 134 8.76 4.21 8.00
C ALA A 134 8.85 4.86 9.40
N ARG A 135 8.13 4.33 10.38
CA ARG A 135 8.22 4.78 11.78
C ARG A 135 9.62 4.57 12.36
N ARG A 136 10.20 3.38 12.14
CA ARG A 136 11.57 3.06 12.57
C ARG A 136 12.59 4.03 12.00
N LEU A 137 12.47 4.33 10.71
CA LEU A 137 13.34 5.25 9.98
C LEU A 137 13.00 6.74 10.19
N ARG A 138 11.91 7.03 10.90
CA ARG A 138 11.37 8.39 11.09
C ARG A 138 11.12 9.12 9.78
N ILE A 139 10.61 8.40 8.78
CA ILE A 139 10.23 8.96 7.48
C ILE A 139 8.76 9.37 7.52
N PRO A 140 8.41 10.60 7.11
CA PRO A 140 7.02 10.99 6.93
C PRO A 140 6.36 10.15 5.84
N VAL A 141 5.11 9.75 6.10
CA VAL A 141 4.29 8.99 5.16
C VAL A 141 3.08 9.81 4.77
N VAL A 142 2.89 9.98 3.47
CA VAL A 142 1.67 10.56 2.89
C VAL A 142 0.84 9.42 2.31
N TYR A 143 -0.40 9.27 2.77
CA TYR A 143 -1.34 8.33 2.18
C TYR A 143 -2.27 9.06 1.24
N GLU A 144 -2.28 8.65 -0.03
CA GLU A 144 -3.05 9.29 -1.09
C GLU A 144 -4.07 8.32 -1.69
N VAL A 145 -5.29 8.80 -1.85
CA VAL A 145 -6.36 8.16 -2.60
C VAL A 145 -7.03 9.20 -3.49
N ASP A 146 -7.46 8.79 -4.66
CA ASP A 146 -8.16 9.65 -5.63
C ASP A 146 -9.69 9.59 -5.50
N ASP A 147 -10.21 8.55 -4.83
CA ASP A 147 -11.64 8.35 -4.65
C ASP A 147 -12.04 8.25 -3.16
N LEU A 148 -13.27 8.65 -2.83
CA LEU A 148 -13.83 8.50 -1.48
C LEU A 148 -14.30 7.05 -1.23
N VAL A 149 -13.43 6.08 -1.49
CA VAL A 149 -13.72 4.63 -1.40
C VAL A 149 -14.05 4.12 0.00
N TYR A 150 -13.91 4.95 1.01
CA TYR A 150 -14.23 4.61 2.40
C TYR A 150 -15.64 5.02 2.83
N ARG A 151 -16.36 5.80 2.01
CA ARG A 151 -17.72 6.26 2.31
C ARG A 151 -18.74 5.44 1.55
N ARG A 152 -19.59 4.73 2.27
CA ARG A 152 -20.64 3.86 1.69
C ARG A 152 -21.64 4.59 0.82
N ASP A 153 -22.02 5.80 1.23
CA ASP A 153 -22.95 6.65 0.51
C ASP A 153 -22.40 7.10 -0.86
N VAL A 154 -21.10 7.25 -0.96
CA VAL A 154 -20.42 7.59 -2.22
C VAL A 154 -20.14 6.35 -3.07
N THR A 155 -19.68 5.25 -2.46
CA THR A 155 -19.37 4.01 -3.20
C THR A 155 -20.62 3.32 -3.75
N ALA A 156 -21.74 3.40 -3.04
CA ALA A 156 -23.02 2.83 -3.49
C ALA A 156 -23.61 3.54 -4.73
N ALA A 157 -23.18 4.77 -5.00
CA ALA A 157 -23.60 5.55 -6.17
C ALA A 157 -22.64 5.44 -7.36
N ASN A 158 -21.49 4.78 -7.21
CA ASN A 158 -20.48 4.67 -8.27
C ASN A 158 -20.43 3.25 -8.83
N PRO A 159 -20.94 3.01 -10.07
CA PRO A 159 -20.98 1.69 -10.68
C PRO A 159 -19.59 1.10 -10.97
N ASN A 160 -18.52 1.91 -10.93
CA ASN A 160 -17.16 1.47 -11.18
C ASN A 160 -16.43 0.99 -9.90
N LEU A 161 -17.11 1.00 -8.75
CA LEU A 161 -16.54 0.58 -7.46
C LEU A 161 -17.14 -0.74 -6.96
N ASP A 162 -17.90 -1.46 -7.80
CA ASP A 162 -18.45 -2.78 -7.53
C ASP A 162 -17.41 -3.92 -7.71
#